data_d6c202592d0cccf2de1b885bf9fde13c
#
_entry.id   d6c202592d0cccf2de1b885bf9fde13c
#
_cell.length_a   1.000
_cell.length_b   1.000
_cell.length_c   1.000
_cell.angle_alpha   90.00
_cell.angle_beta   90.00
_cell.angle_gamma   90.00
#
_symmetry.space_group_name_H-M   'P 1'
#
loop_
_entity.id
_entity.type
_entity.pdbx_description
1 polymer ?
#
loop_
_entity_poly.entity_id
_entity_poly.type
_entity_poly.pdbx_seq_one_letter_code
_entity_poly.pdbx_strand_id
1 'polypeptide(L)'
;MLQAVPLSIVPVAAFKDNYVWTLRNASHAAVVDPGEAQPVLEYLQREKLALAAILATHHHPDHVGGIAELRRSFAVPVYGPKNEPIPTLTQPVAEGDRVAIPELGVNFSVLDIPGHTRAHIAYYGAGALFCGDTLFACGCGRLFEGTAEQMYASLAKLAALPDETKVYCGH
;
A
#
# COMPACT_ATOMS: atom_id res chain seq x y z
N MET A 1 -15.12 23.48 17.62
CA MET A 1 -14.43 22.96 16.42
C MET A 1 -13.72 21.68 16.84
N LEU A 2 -14.19 20.51 16.38
CA LEU A 2 -13.46 19.26 16.57
C LEU A 2 -12.17 19.36 15.75
N GLN A 3 -11.02 19.36 16.41
CA GLN A 3 -9.74 19.27 15.73
C GLN A 3 -9.73 17.94 14.98
N ALA A 4 -9.54 18.00 13.66
CA ALA A 4 -9.32 16.81 12.87
C ALA A 4 -8.09 16.10 13.46
N VAL A 5 -8.26 14.86 13.92
CA VAL A 5 -7.12 14.06 14.38
C VAL A 5 -6.21 13.89 13.19
N PRO A 6 -4.92 14.27 13.29
CA PRO A 6 -4.01 14.21 12.18
C PRO A 6 -3.87 12.75 11.69
N LEU A 7 -3.75 12.57 10.38
CA LEU A 7 -3.44 11.29 9.78
C LEU A 7 -2.12 10.76 10.36
N SER A 8 -2.12 9.53 10.81
CA SER A 8 -0.90 8.83 11.22
C SER A 8 -0.73 7.55 10.39
N ILE A 9 0.53 7.17 10.15
CA ILE A 9 0.90 5.96 9.45
C ILE A 9 1.74 5.11 10.40
N VAL A 10 1.29 3.89 10.67
CA VAL A 10 1.92 2.98 11.60
C VAL A 10 2.17 1.61 10.96
N PRO A 11 3.26 0.92 11.30
CA PRO A 11 3.49 -0.44 10.85
C PRO A 11 2.67 -1.44 11.70
N VAL A 12 1.98 -2.36 11.06
CA VAL A 12 1.50 -3.59 11.66
C VAL A 12 2.40 -4.71 11.15
N ALA A 13 3.17 -5.32 12.04
CA ALA A 13 4.09 -6.39 11.67
C ALA A 13 3.33 -7.64 11.20
N ALA A 14 3.79 -8.24 10.11
CA ALA A 14 3.27 -9.47 9.55
C ALA A 14 4.44 -10.38 9.16
N PHE A 15 4.24 -11.70 9.17
CA PHE A 15 5.26 -12.70 8.91
C PHE A 15 6.54 -12.46 9.76
N LYS A 16 7.72 -12.47 9.13
CA LYS A 16 9.01 -12.25 9.80
C LYS A 16 9.46 -10.79 9.73
N ASP A 17 9.23 -10.13 8.59
CA ASP A 17 9.80 -8.83 8.25
C ASP A 17 8.89 -7.96 7.36
N ASN A 18 7.65 -8.38 7.09
CA ASN A 18 6.69 -7.59 6.33
C ASN A 18 6.06 -6.49 7.21
N TYR A 19 5.82 -5.35 6.60
CA TYR A 19 5.03 -4.28 7.17
C TYR A 19 3.70 -4.15 6.44
N VAL A 20 2.59 -4.30 7.18
CA VAL A 20 1.28 -3.81 6.72
C VAL A 20 1.18 -2.35 7.17
N TRP A 21 1.37 -1.42 6.24
CA TRP A 21 1.28 -0.01 6.58
C TRP A 21 -0.17 0.40 6.79
N THR A 22 -0.48 0.90 7.98
CA THR A 22 -1.82 1.28 8.38
C THR A 22 -1.91 2.79 8.53
N LEU A 23 -2.63 3.42 7.60
CA LEU A 23 -3.01 4.82 7.67
C LEU A 23 -4.23 4.93 8.55
N ARG A 24 -4.25 5.86 9.52
CA ARG A 24 -5.37 5.99 10.44
C ARG A 24 -5.64 7.41 10.89
N ASN A 25 -6.89 7.67 11.25
CA ASN A 25 -7.32 8.78 12.10
C ASN A 25 -7.94 8.23 13.40
N ALA A 26 -8.81 8.99 14.05
CA ALA A 26 -9.44 8.57 15.31
C ALA A 26 -10.44 7.40 15.17
N SER A 27 -11.00 7.16 13.98
CA SER A 27 -12.14 6.24 13.78
C SER A 27 -11.98 5.29 12.60
N HIS A 28 -11.12 5.61 11.63
CA HIS A 28 -10.97 4.83 10.40
C HIS A 28 -9.51 4.50 10.12
N ALA A 29 -9.30 3.42 9.40
CA ALA A 29 -8.00 3.02 8.89
C ALA A 29 -8.09 2.55 7.43
N ALA A 30 -6.98 2.69 6.70
CA ALA A 30 -6.73 1.99 5.45
C ALA A 30 -5.42 1.23 5.57
N VAL A 31 -5.31 0.08 4.91
CA VAL A 31 -4.11 -0.76 4.99
C VAL A 31 -3.49 -0.97 3.63
N VAL A 32 -2.16 -1.02 3.60
CA VAL A 32 -1.36 -1.27 2.39
C VAL A 32 -0.67 -2.62 2.56
N ASP A 33 -0.81 -3.47 1.55
CA ASP A 33 -0.19 -4.79 1.44
C ASP A 33 -0.45 -5.71 2.65
N PRO A 34 -1.72 -6.00 2.98
CA PRO A 34 -2.05 -6.90 4.09
C PRO A 34 -1.82 -8.37 3.68
N GLY A 35 -0.57 -8.83 3.77
CA GLY A 35 -0.21 -10.22 3.50
C GLY A 35 -0.83 -11.22 4.46
N GLU A 36 -1.04 -10.81 5.73
CA GLU A 36 -1.79 -11.55 6.75
C GLU A 36 -2.96 -10.71 7.25
N ALA A 37 -4.12 -11.37 7.43
CA ALA A 37 -5.31 -10.69 7.94
C ALA A 37 -5.30 -10.56 9.46
N GLN A 38 -4.86 -11.58 10.18
CA GLN A 38 -4.98 -11.66 11.63
C GLN A 38 -4.33 -10.48 12.38
N PRO A 39 -3.08 -10.07 12.08
CA PRO A 39 -2.47 -8.91 12.73
C PRO A 39 -3.26 -7.61 12.50
N VAL A 40 -3.83 -7.46 11.30
CA VAL A 40 -4.65 -6.29 10.93
C VAL A 40 -5.96 -6.30 11.73
N LEU A 41 -6.66 -7.43 11.79
CA LEU A 41 -7.92 -7.59 12.54
C LEU A 41 -7.72 -7.26 14.03
N GLU A 42 -6.67 -7.79 14.63
CA GLU A 42 -6.31 -7.52 16.04
C GLU A 42 -6.00 -6.04 16.27
N TYR A 43 -5.25 -5.42 15.35
CA TYR A 43 -4.96 -3.98 15.42
C TYR A 43 -6.22 -3.14 15.35
N LEU A 44 -7.08 -3.38 14.35
CA LEU A 44 -8.33 -2.63 14.16
C LEU A 44 -9.26 -2.79 15.38
N GLN A 45 -9.37 -3.99 15.93
CA GLN A 45 -10.18 -4.25 17.12
C GLN A 45 -9.63 -3.52 18.35
N ARG A 46 -8.34 -3.62 18.61
CA ARG A 46 -7.67 -2.97 19.76
C ARG A 46 -7.81 -1.46 19.72
N GLU A 47 -7.63 -0.87 18.55
CA GLU A 47 -7.69 0.59 18.34
C GLU A 47 -9.12 1.09 18.08
N LYS A 48 -10.10 0.19 17.96
CA LYS A 48 -11.53 0.49 17.67
C LYS A 48 -11.71 1.27 16.36
N LEU A 49 -11.01 0.85 15.31
CA LEU A 49 -11.02 1.48 14.00
C LEU A 49 -11.90 0.71 13.01
N ALA A 50 -12.65 1.43 12.19
CA ALA A 50 -13.31 0.86 11.03
C ALA A 50 -12.34 0.84 9.84
N LEU A 51 -12.26 -0.29 9.14
CA LEU A 51 -11.49 -0.34 7.89
C LEU A 51 -12.24 0.42 6.80
N ALA A 52 -11.55 1.30 6.06
CA ALA A 52 -12.11 2.12 4.99
C ALA A 52 -11.67 1.65 3.59
N ALA A 53 -10.44 1.16 3.46
CA ALA A 53 -9.90 0.71 2.18
C ALA A 53 -8.72 -0.26 2.37
N ILE A 54 -8.46 -1.07 1.35
CA ILE A 54 -7.26 -1.90 1.20
C ILE A 54 -6.55 -1.49 -0.08
N LEU A 55 -5.23 -1.30 -0.02
CA LEU A 55 -4.37 -0.97 -1.14
C LEU A 55 -3.34 -2.09 -1.33
N ALA A 56 -3.20 -2.60 -2.55
CA ALA A 56 -2.18 -3.57 -2.91
C ALA A 56 -1.20 -2.95 -3.91
N THR A 57 0.10 -3.17 -3.70
CA THR A 57 1.15 -2.66 -4.61
C THR A 57 1.47 -3.64 -5.72
N HIS A 58 1.45 -4.94 -5.45
CA HIS A 58 1.72 -6.03 -6.38
C HIS A 58 1.10 -7.35 -5.89
N HIS A 59 1.24 -8.43 -6.65
CA HIS A 59 0.48 -9.67 -6.45
C HIS A 59 1.13 -10.73 -5.54
N HIS A 60 2.32 -10.51 -5.00
CA HIS A 60 2.97 -11.53 -4.19
C HIS A 60 2.14 -11.90 -2.96
N PRO A 61 2.10 -13.19 -2.58
CA PRO A 61 1.21 -13.69 -1.52
C PRO A 61 1.42 -12.99 -0.17
N ASP A 62 2.63 -12.60 0.15
CA ASP A 62 2.98 -11.91 1.38
C ASP A 62 2.56 -10.43 1.41
N HIS A 63 2.00 -9.91 0.32
CA HIS A 63 1.38 -8.58 0.22
C HIS A 63 -0.14 -8.63 0.07
N VAL A 64 -0.70 -9.71 -0.48
CA VAL A 64 -2.14 -9.80 -0.78
C VAL A 64 -2.87 -10.95 -0.08
N GLY A 65 -2.16 -11.86 0.60
CA GLY A 65 -2.72 -13.09 1.15
C GLY A 65 -3.84 -12.88 2.17
N GLY A 66 -3.80 -11.79 2.94
CA GLY A 66 -4.81 -11.45 3.93
C GLY A 66 -6.07 -10.79 3.37
N ILE A 67 -6.05 -10.28 2.12
CA ILE A 67 -7.14 -9.47 1.57
C ILE A 67 -8.47 -10.21 1.56
N ALA A 68 -8.48 -11.48 1.12
CA ALA A 68 -9.71 -12.26 1.02
C ALA A 68 -10.40 -12.44 2.39
N GLU A 69 -9.64 -12.60 3.45
CA GLU A 69 -10.15 -12.74 4.82
C GLU A 69 -10.65 -11.39 5.35
N LEU A 70 -9.90 -10.31 5.17
CA LEU A 70 -10.34 -8.96 5.55
C LEU A 70 -11.66 -8.59 4.88
N ARG A 71 -11.83 -8.93 3.60
CA ARG A 71 -13.08 -8.68 2.86
C ARG A 71 -14.28 -9.46 3.37
N ARG A 72 -14.10 -10.59 4.06
CA ARG A 72 -15.23 -11.30 4.71
C ARG A 72 -15.80 -10.50 5.88
N SER A 73 -14.93 -9.74 6.57
CA SER A 73 -15.30 -8.94 7.74
C SER A 73 -15.69 -7.50 7.38
N PHE A 74 -15.17 -6.97 6.26
CA PHE A 74 -15.34 -5.58 5.86
C PHE A 74 -15.69 -5.46 4.38
N ALA A 75 -16.82 -4.81 4.07
CA ALA A 75 -17.25 -4.52 2.70
C ALA A 75 -16.58 -3.22 2.20
N VAL A 76 -15.26 -3.26 1.99
CA VAL A 76 -14.46 -2.08 1.61
C VAL A 76 -13.86 -2.23 0.21
N PRO A 77 -13.53 -1.10 -0.48
CA PRO A 77 -12.83 -1.15 -1.74
C PRO A 77 -11.42 -1.72 -1.57
N VAL A 78 -10.99 -2.49 -2.56
CA VAL A 78 -9.64 -3.02 -2.70
C VAL A 78 -9.04 -2.46 -3.98
N TYR A 79 -8.10 -1.54 -3.81
CA TYR A 79 -7.33 -0.94 -4.91
C TYR A 79 -6.06 -1.76 -5.17
N GLY A 80 -5.66 -1.83 -6.42
CA GLY A 80 -4.41 -2.49 -6.79
C GLY A 80 -4.15 -2.46 -8.29
N PRO A 81 -2.96 -2.91 -8.74
CA PRO A 81 -2.54 -2.80 -10.12
C PRO A 81 -3.44 -3.59 -11.06
N LYS A 82 -3.97 -2.91 -12.07
CA LYS A 82 -4.89 -3.46 -13.08
C LYS A 82 -4.32 -4.68 -13.81
N ASN A 83 -3.00 -4.71 -14.01
CA ASN A 83 -2.31 -5.71 -14.83
C ASN A 83 -1.60 -6.78 -13.97
N GLU A 84 -1.95 -6.90 -12.69
CA GLU A 84 -1.45 -7.95 -11.80
C GLU A 84 -2.57 -8.99 -11.51
N PRO A 85 -2.23 -10.27 -11.30
CA PRO A 85 -3.20 -11.33 -11.06
C PRO A 85 -3.69 -11.33 -9.60
N ILE A 86 -4.41 -10.28 -9.19
CA ILE A 86 -4.98 -10.15 -7.83
C ILE A 86 -6.50 -10.31 -7.91
N PRO A 87 -7.05 -11.50 -7.67
CA PRO A 87 -8.48 -11.77 -7.87
C PRO A 87 -9.39 -11.05 -6.87
N THR A 88 -8.84 -10.50 -5.80
CA THR A 88 -9.58 -9.78 -4.75
C THR A 88 -9.81 -8.30 -5.06
N LEU A 89 -9.25 -7.76 -6.14
CA LEU A 89 -9.43 -6.36 -6.52
C LEU A 89 -10.89 -6.04 -6.81
N THR A 90 -11.34 -4.88 -6.33
CA THR A 90 -12.62 -4.29 -6.69
C THR A 90 -12.47 -2.99 -7.46
N GLN A 91 -11.31 -2.36 -7.34
CA GLN A 91 -10.94 -1.08 -7.97
C GLN A 91 -9.54 -1.21 -8.60
N PRO A 92 -9.42 -1.80 -9.79
CA PRO A 92 -8.13 -1.86 -10.49
C PRO A 92 -7.70 -0.46 -10.91
N VAL A 93 -6.42 -0.15 -10.68
CA VAL A 93 -5.80 1.16 -10.97
C VAL A 93 -4.51 1.02 -11.78
N ALA A 94 -4.09 2.11 -12.42
CA ALA A 94 -2.88 2.20 -13.27
C ALA A 94 -2.21 3.57 -13.14
N GLU A 95 -1.07 3.76 -13.82
CA GLU A 95 -0.34 5.05 -13.87
C GLU A 95 -1.27 6.24 -14.08
N GLY A 96 -1.14 7.24 -13.22
CA GLY A 96 -1.88 8.49 -13.29
C GLY A 96 -3.26 8.47 -12.66
N ASP A 97 -3.80 7.29 -12.30
CA ASP A 97 -5.06 7.20 -11.56
C ASP A 97 -4.92 7.81 -10.16
N ARG A 98 -6.08 8.15 -9.57
CA ARG A 98 -6.17 8.67 -8.22
C ARG A 98 -7.00 7.75 -7.34
N VAL A 99 -6.49 7.48 -6.14
CA VAL A 99 -7.19 6.74 -5.09
C VAL A 99 -7.57 7.72 -3.99
N ALA A 100 -8.85 7.95 -3.81
CA ALA A 100 -9.39 8.77 -2.73
C ALA A 100 -9.90 7.89 -1.59
N ILE A 101 -9.56 8.23 -0.34
CA ILE A 101 -10.08 7.60 0.87
C ILE A 101 -10.73 8.72 1.71
N PRO A 102 -12.01 9.01 1.45
CA PRO A 102 -12.70 10.16 2.07
C PRO A 102 -12.72 10.09 3.61
N GLU A 103 -12.83 8.90 4.19
CA GLU A 103 -12.87 8.66 5.63
C GLU A 103 -11.57 9.09 6.32
N LEU A 104 -10.46 9.11 5.58
CA LEU A 104 -9.15 9.57 6.07
C LEU A 104 -8.78 10.97 5.54
N GLY A 105 -9.58 11.52 4.61
CA GLY A 105 -9.29 12.80 3.97
C GLY A 105 -8.04 12.80 3.10
N VAL A 106 -7.65 11.66 2.53
CA VAL A 106 -6.43 11.51 1.75
C VAL A 106 -6.69 11.13 0.29
N ASN A 107 -5.77 11.54 -0.58
CA ASN A 107 -5.74 11.17 -1.98
C ASN A 107 -4.32 10.73 -2.36
N PHE A 108 -4.23 9.65 -3.12
CA PHE A 108 -2.98 9.14 -3.66
C PHE A 108 -2.98 9.16 -5.18
N SER A 109 -1.86 9.54 -5.77
CA SER A 109 -1.55 9.30 -7.18
C SER A 109 -0.95 7.91 -7.30
N VAL A 110 -1.33 7.18 -8.34
CA VAL A 110 -0.78 5.87 -8.67
C VAL A 110 0.39 6.04 -9.63
N LEU A 111 1.51 5.38 -9.33
CA LEU A 111 2.73 5.38 -10.14
C LEU A 111 3.06 3.94 -10.52
N ASP A 112 3.20 3.67 -11.83
CA ASP A 112 3.75 2.39 -12.30
C ASP A 112 5.25 2.35 -12.03
N ILE A 113 5.68 1.31 -11.33
CA ILE A 113 7.08 1.09 -10.94
C ILE A 113 7.50 -0.37 -11.19
N PRO A 114 7.46 -0.82 -12.46
CA PRO A 114 7.80 -2.19 -12.82
C PRO A 114 9.28 -2.51 -12.52
N GLY A 115 9.56 -3.78 -12.27
CA GLY A 115 10.91 -4.30 -11.99
C GLY A 115 10.83 -5.52 -11.09
N HIS A 116 10.39 -5.38 -9.86
CA HIS A 116 10.17 -6.49 -8.94
C HIS A 116 9.08 -7.44 -9.47
N THR A 117 7.92 -6.90 -9.80
CA THR A 117 6.91 -7.53 -10.65
C THR A 117 6.68 -6.71 -11.91
N ARG A 118 5.96 -7.29 -12.88
CA ARG A 118 5.79 -6.68 -14.20
C ARG A 118 4.92 -5.43 -14.18
N ALA A 119 3.94 -5.37 -13.30
CA ALA A 119 3.00 -4.27 -13.21
C ALA A 119 2.89 -3.71 -11.77
N HIS A 120 3.98 -3.78 -11.01
CA HIS A 120 4.07 -3.19 -9.67
C HIS A 120 3.74 -1.70 -9.68
N ILE A 121 2.96 -1.25 -8.71
CA ILE A 121 2.60 0.16 -8.55
C ILE A 121 3.04 0.70 -7.18
N ALA A 122 3.13 2.03 -7.09
CA ALA A 122 3.23 2.74 -5.83
C ALA A 122 2.06 3.70 -5.64
N TYR A 123 1.77 4.02 -4.39
CA TYR A 123 0.82 5.07 -4.01
C TYR A 123 1.58 6.24 -3.41
N TYR A 124 1.42 7.43 -4.00
CA TYR A 124 2.07 8.66 -3.54
C TYR A 124 1.03 9.72 -3.18
N GLY A 125 1.07 10.23 -1.96
CA GLY A 125 0.17 11.29 -1.49
C GLY A 125 0.36 11.60 -0.01
N ALA A 126 -0.13 12.75 0.44
CA ALA A 126 -0.01 13.19 1.83
C ALA A 126 1.43 13.16 2.39
N GLY A 127 2.44 13.40 1.54
CA GLY A 127 3.87 13.33 1.90
C GLY A 127 4.40 11.92 2.12
N ALA A 128 3.65 10.89 1.73
CA ALA A 128 3.98 9.47 1.89
C ALA A 128 4.08 8.77 0.54
N LEU A 129 5.00 7.82 0.44
CA LEU A 129 5.18 6.92 -0.69
C LEU A 129 5.12 5.47 -0.19
N PHE A 130 4.14 4.71 -0.65
CA PHE A 130 4.03 3.27 -0.42
C PHE A 130 4.53 2.56 -1.68
N CYS A 131 5.73 2.01 -1.63
CA CYS A 131 6.43 1.50 -2.82
C CYS A 131 6.58 -0.04 -2.84
N GLY A 132 5.93 -0.76 -1.92
CA GLY A 132 6.03 -2.21 -1.83
C GLY A 132 7.49 -2.67 -1.86
N ASP A 133 7.81 -3.52 -2.83
CA ASP A 133 9.11 -4.17 -2.97
C ASP A 133 9.97 -3.55 -4.09
N THR A 134 9.80 -2.27 -4.38
CA THR A 134 10.66 -1.58 -5.35
C THR A 134 11.85 -0.92 -4.69
N LEU A 135 11.64 -0.06 -3.67
CA LEU A 135 12.70 0.65 -2.95
C LEU A 135 12.71 0.23 -1.48
N PHE A 136 13.89 -0.14 -0.97
CA PHE A 136 14.14 -0.45 0.44
C PHE A 136 15.13 0.54 1.06
N ALA A 137 15.35 0.44 2.38
CA ALA A 137 16.24 1.34 3.11
C ALA A 137 17.69 1.35 2.57
N CYS A 138 18.18 0.23 2.08
CA CYS A 138 19.55 0.07 1.56
C CYS A 138 19.61 -0.74 0.27
N GLY A 139 18.61 -0.59 -0.60
CA GLY A 139 18.60 -1.34 -1.86
C GLY A 139 17.26 -1.29 -2.57
N CYS A 140 17.04 -2.25 -3.43
CA CYS A 140 15.82 -2.42 -4.20
C CYS A 140 15.37 -3.88 -4.21
N GLY A 141 14.12 -4.10 -4.63
CA GLY A 141 13.56 -5.43 -4.75
C GLY A 141 14.28 -6.29 -5.79
N ARG A 142 14.20 -7.61 -5.59
CA ARG A 142 14.71 -8.59 -6.55
C ARG A 142 13.89 -8.51 -7.84
N LEU A 143 14.55 -8.69 -8.98
CA LEU A 143 13.91 -8.74 -10.29
C LEU A 143 13.35 -10.14 -10.53
N PHE A 144 12.07 -10.38 -10.27
CA PHE A 144 11.41 -11.64 -10.57
C PHE A 144 10.83 -11.66 -11.98
N GLU A 145 10.23 -10.55 -12.42
CA GLU A 145 9.48 -10.50 -13.69
C GLU A 145 9.92 -9.37 -14.61
N GLY A 146 10.51 -8.31 -14.06
CA GLY A 146 10.98 -7.16 -14.80
C GLY A 146 12.46 -7.20 -15.15
N THR A 147 12.95 -6.13 -15.75
CA THR A 147 14.36 -5.95 -16.16
C THR A 147 15.08 -4.93 -15.27
N ALA A 148 16.41 -4.93 -15.33
CA ALA A 148 17.23 -3.93 -14.61
C ALA A 148 16.95 -2.50 -15.10
N GLU A 149 16.69 -2.31 -16.39
CA GLU A 149 16.34 -1.04 -16.98
C GLU A 149 15.00 -0.52 -16.46
N GLN A 150 14.00 -1.41 -16.32
CA GLN A 150 12.71 -1.07 -15.74
C GLN A 150 12.86 -0.68 -14.27
N MET A 151 13.56 -1.46 -13.46
CA MET A 151 13.82 -1.14 -12.07
C MET A 151 14.57 0.20 -11.92
N TYR A 152 15.59 0.44 -12.75
CA TYR A 152 16.31 1.71 -12.74
C TYR A 152 15.40 2.90 -13.04
N ALA A 153 14.55 2.79 -14.07
CA ALA A 153 13.59 3.84 -14.42
C ALA A 153 12.57 4.06 -13.29
N SER A 154 12.10 2.98 -12.66
CA SER A 154 11.20 3.04 -11.51
C SER A 154 11.83 3.75 -10.32
N LEU A 155 13.07 3.39 -9.97
CA LEU A 155 13.81 4.05 -8.89
C LEU A 155 14.08 5.53 -9.19
N ALA A 156 14.43 5.87 -10.45
CA ALA A 156 14.60 7.26 -10.88
C ALA A 156 13.31 8.07 -10.77
N LYS A 157 12.17 7.47 -11.13
CA LYS A 157 10.83 8.08 -10.93
C LYS A 157 10.56 8.37 -9.46
N LEU A 158 10.84 7.43 -8.55
CA LEU A 158 10.67 7.63 -7.11
C LEU A 158 11.64 8.67 -6.54
N ALA A 159 12.90 8.70 -7.01
CA ALA A 159 13.90 9.67 -6.60
C ALA A 159 13.60 11.11 -7.05
N ALA A 160 12.71 11.29 -8.02
CA ALA A 160 12.26 12.62 -8.47
C ALA A 160 11.13 13.21 -7.60
N LEU A 161 10.62 12.46 -6.63
CA LEU A 161 9.64 12.96 -5.65
C LEU A 161 10.33 13.95 -4.69
N PRO A 162 9.56 14.85 -4.02
CA PRO A 162 10.11 15.79 -3.06
C PRO A 162 10.97 15.12 -1.98
N ASP A 163 12.08 15.74 -1.59
CA ASP A 163 13.06 15.20 -0.65
C ASP A 163 12.48 14.85 0.73
N GLU A 164 11.44 15.56 1.16
CA GLU A 164 10.72 15.32 2.42
C GLU A 164 9.76 14.14 2.38
N THR A 165 9.62 13.46 1.22
CA THR A 165 8.72 12.31 1.08
C THR A 165 9.16 11.16 1.98
N LYS A 166 8.25 10.72 2.84
CA LYS A 166 8.48 9.54 3.69
C LYS A 166 8.21 8.26 2.91
N VAL A 167 9.19 7.36 2.88
CA VAL A 167 9.10 6.09 2.15
C VAL A 167 8.68 4.97 3.09
N TYR A 168 7.66 4.23 2.68
CA TYR A 168 7.08 3.09 3.38
C TYR A 168 7.20 1.86 2.49
N CYS A 169 8.26 1.10 2.69
CA CYS A 169 8.57 -0.12 1.92
C CYS A 169 7.94 -1.37 2.52
N GLY A 170 7.84 -2.46 1.74
CA GLY A 170 7.18 -3.70 2.14
C GLY A 170 7.91 -4.45 3.27
N HIS A 171 9.23 -4.39 3.29
CA HIS A 171 10.09 -5.09 4.25
C HIS A 171 11.10 -4.18 4.91
#